data_6505faf9762965f9f683add4b2e7248b
#
_entry.id   6505faf9762965f9f683add4b2e7248b
#
_cell.length_a   1.000
_cell.length_b   1.000
_cell.length_c   1.000
_cell.angle_alpha   90.00
_cell.angle_beta   90.00
_cell.angle_gamma   90.00
#
_symmetry.space_group_name_H-M   'P 1'
#
loop_
_entity.id
_entity.type
_entity.pdbx_description
1 polymer ?
#
loop_
_entity_poly.entity_id
_entity_poly.type
_entity_poly.pdbx_seq_one_letter_code
_entity_poly.pdbx_strand_id
1 'polypeptide(L)'
;VAPANFERVKLLAFSDLHRDLAQAAELVAMSAEADVVIGAGDFASVHEGLAETIEALAAIETPTVLVPGNNETEDALREAAAGWSAATVLHGGGTTIDGSDFYGLGAGVPVTPWDWSFDLDDDAAASMLASCPENAVLVLHSPPRDHCDSNGSGMHFGSPALQRAIEEKSPRLAVCGHIHESWGCESQIGTTPVRNLGPKGTWIEL
;
A
#
# COMPACT_ATOMS: atom_id res chain seq x y z
N VAL A 1 14.81 -22.52 25.39
CA VAL A 1 14.75 -21.92 24.07
C VAL A 1 14.70 -20.42 24.29
N ALA A 2 15.76 -19.70 23.92
CA ALA A 2 15.76 -18.25 24.00
C ALA A 2 14.68 -17.71 23.03
N PRO A 3 13.95 -16.63 23.38
CA PRO A 3 13.03 -16.00 22.45
C PRO A 3 13.84 -15.55 21.22
N ALA A 4 13.32 -15.85 20.02
CA ALA A 4 13.88 -15.30 18.80
C ALA A 4 13.89 -13.77 18.95
N ASN A 5 15.07 -13.17 18.87
CA ASN A 5 15.20 -11.74 18.79
C ASN A 5 14.60 -11.35 17.43
N PHE A 6 13.33 -10.97 17.38
CA PHE A 6 12.78 -10.34 16.19
C PHE A 6 13.46 -8.99 16.09
N GLU A 7 14.39 -8.86 15.14
CA GLU A 7 14.93 -7.56 14.80
C GLU A 7 13.74 -6.66 14.44
N ARG A 8 13.71 -5.47 15.02
CA ARG A 8 12.67 -4.49 14.71
C ARG A 8 12.87 -4.06 13.26
N VAL A 9 11.84 -4.20 12.44
CA VAL A 9 11.85 -3.76 11.04
C VAL A 9 11.29 -2.35 10.98
N LYS A 10 12.08 -1.42 10.50
CA LYS A 10 11.70 -0.01 10.33
C LYS A 10 11.19 0.22 8.91
N LEU A 11 9.89 0.49 8.78
CA LEU A 11 9.23 0.76 7.52
C LEU A 11 9.12 2.27 7.26
N LEU A 12 9.34 2.68 6.02
CA LEU A 12 8.90 3.98 5.49
C LEU A 12 7.74 3.71 4.53
N ALA A 13 6.52 4.13 4.87
CA ALA A 13 5.34 3.85 4.07
C ALA A 13 4.64 5.15 3.60
N PHE A 14 4.18 5.16 2.35
CA PHE A 14 3.48 6.29 1.73
C PHE A 14 2.44 5.83 0.71
N SER A 15 1.54 6.72 0.31
CA SER A 15 0.54 6.53 -0.76
C SER A 15 0.22 7.86 -1.44
N ASP A 16 -0.55 7.82 -2.53
CA ASP A 16 -1.22 8.98 -3.11
C ASP A 16 -0.26 10.15 -3.46
N LEU A 17 0.86 9.86 -4.11
CA LEU A 17 1.81 10.89 -4.57
C LEU A 17 1.23 11.78 -5.67
N HIS A 18 0.38 11.24 -6.55
CA HIS A 18 -0.27 11.98 -7.63
C HIS A 18 0.68 12.92 -8.38
N ARG A 19 1.86 12.40 -8.78
CA ARG A 19 2.89 13.14 -9.54
C ARG A 19 3.63 14.23 -8.74
N ASP A 20 3.57 14.23 -7.42
CA ASP A 20 4.36 15.18 -6.61
C ASP A 20 5.83 14.75 -6.57
N LEU A 21 6.61 15.25 -7.53
CA LEU A 21 8.04 14.94 -7.66
C LEU A 21 8.86 15.55 -6.52
N ALA A 22 8.39 16.63 -5.90
CA ALA A 22 9.07 17.23 -4.76
C ALA A 22 8.93 16.30 -3.54
N GLN A 23 7.73 15.77 -3.32
CA GLN A 23 7.50 14.78 -2.26
C GLN A 23 8.24 13.46 -2.54
N ALA A 24 8.31 13.01 -3.81
CA ALA A 24 9.11 11.85 -4.18
C ALA A 24 10.59 12.03 -3.81
N ALA A 25 11.18 13.21 -4.05
CA ALA A 25 12.56 13.50 -3.66
C ALA A 25 12.77 13.48 -2.13
N GLU A 26 11.79 13.94 -1.34
CA GLU A 26 11.84 13.84 0.13
C GLU A 26 11.82 12.37 0.58
N LEU A 27 10.96 11.53 -0.01
CA LEU A 27 10.89 10.10 0.29
C LEU A 27 12.20 9.37 -0.05
N VAL A 28 12.83 9.71 -1.17
CA VAL A 28 14.17 9.20 -1.51
C VAL A 28 15.18 9.56 -0.43
N ALA A 29 15.20 10.81 0.04
CA ALA A 29 16.12 11.21 1.09
C ALA A 29 15.88 10.49 2.43
N MET A 30 14.60 10.18 2.75
CA MET A 30 14.22 9.45 3.96
C MET A 30 14.55 7.95 3.89
N SER A 31 14.49 7.35 2.69
CA SER A 31 14.51 5.90 2.49
C SER A 31 15.76 5.21 3.00
N ALA A 32 16.91 5.91 3.05
CA ALA A 32 18.18 5.39 3.54
C ALA A 32 18.15 4.98 5.03
N GLU A 33 17.17 5.45 5.80
CA GLU A 33 16.97 5.10 7.20
C GLU A 33 15.97 3.95 7.42
N ALA A 34 15.34 3.45 6.34
CA ALA A 34 14.36 2.37 6.39
C ALA A 34 15.00 1.02 6.08
N ASP A 35 14.45 -0.05 6.64
CA ASP A 35 14.76 -1.42 6.25
C ASP A 35 13.93 -1.84 5.03
N VAL A 36 12.68 -1.36 4.94
CA VAL A 36 11.78 -1.57 3.80
C VAL A 36 10.99 -0.30 3.52
N VAL A 37 10.78 0.01 2.23
CA VAL A 37 9.91 1.10 1.77
C VAL A 37 8.61 0.51 1.22
N ILE A 38 7.47 1.15 1.47
CA ILE A 38 6.15 0.76 0.97
C ILE A 38 5.52 1.93 0.23
N GLY A 39 5.15 1.71 -1.04
CA GLY A 39 4.32 2.62 -1.82
C GLY A 39 2.94 1.99 -2.08
N ALA A 40 1.91 2.54 -1.45
CA ALA A 40 0.55 1.98 -1.45
C ALA A 40 -0.35 2.59 -2.54
N GLY A 41 0.21 2.85 -3.73
CA GLY A 41 -0.54 3.22 -4.92
C GLY A 41 -0.75 4.73 -5.13
N ASP A 42 -1.38 5.05 -6.27
CA ASP A 42 -1.64 6.40 -6.76
C ASP A 42 -0.38 7.24 -6.94
N PHE A 43 0.57 6.69 -7.71
CA PHE A 43 1.76 7.40 -8.18
C PHE A 43 1.42 8.32 -9.35
N ALA A 44 0.47 7.92 -10.20
CA ALA A 44 -0.07 8.68 -11.32
C ALA A 44 -1.22 9.62 -10.90
N SER A 45 -1.68 10.43 -11.84
CA SER A 45 -2.97 11.13 -11.78
C SER A 45 -3.75 10.84 -13.06
N VAL A 46 -4.84 10.08 -12.96
CA VAL A 46 -5.68 9.67 -14.10
C VAL A 46 -4.83 9.12 -15.26
N HIS A 47 -3.99 8.12 -14.97
CA HIS A 47 -3.04 7.44 -15.86
C HIS A 47 -1.87 8.29 -16.38
N GLU A 48 -1.74 9.56 -15.99
CA GLU A 48 -0.67 10.43 -16.43
C GLU A 48 0.47 10.54 -15.40
N GLY A 49 1.69 10.68 -15.87
CA GLY A 49 2.87 11.01 -15.07
C GLY A 49 3.40 9.85 -14.22
N LEU A 50 2.97 8.60 -14.48
CA LEU A 50 3.45 7.42 -13.76
C LEU A 50 4.95 7.21 -13.94
N ALA A 51 5.42 7.25 -15.19
CA ALA A 51 6.81 6.98 -15.52
C ALA A 51 7.76 7.97 -14.82
N GLU A 52 7.44 9.27 -14.86
CA GLU A 52 8.23 10.32 -14.22
C GLU A 52 8.27 10.18 -12.70
N THR A 53 7.13 9.80 -12.08
CA THR A 53 7.06 9.60 -10.63
C THR A 53 7.88 8.38 -10.20
N ILE A 54 7.75 7.27 -10.92
CA ILE A 54 8.51 6.05 -10.62
C ILE A 54 10.02 6.26 -10.91
N GLU A 55 10.40 6.98 -11.97
CA GLU A 55 11.80 7.34 -12.24
C GLU A 55 12.38 8.18 -11.09
N ALA A 56 11.63 9.14 -10.55
CA ALA A 56 12.06 9.92 -9.39
C ALA A 56 12.26 9.07 -8.14
N LEU A 57 11.41 8.07 -7.90
CA LEU A 57 11.51 7.15 -6.77
C LEU A 57 12.57 6.08 -6.95
N ALA A 58 12.99 5.77 -8.19
CA ALA A 58 13.92 4.68 -8.49
C ALA A 58 15.36 4.91 -7.96
N ALA A 59 15.64 6.10 -7.40
CA ALA A 59 16.85 6.37 -6.63
C ALA A 59 16.84 5.70 -5.23
N ILE A 60 15.72 5.15 -4.77
CA ILE A 60 15.63 4.37 -3.53
C ILE A 60 16.30 3.02 -3.75
N GLU A 61 17.38 2.75 -3.00
CA GLU A 61 18.12 1.49 -3.02
C GLU A 61 17.60 0.48 -1.98
N THR A 62 16.83 0.94 -0.99
CA THR A 62 16.19 0.12 0.04
C THR A 62 15.14 -0.80 -0.60
N PRO A 63 15.02 -2.09 -0.18
CA PRO A 63 13.97 -2.98 -0.66
C PRO A 63 12.60 -2.30 -0.60
N THR A 64 11.88 -2.27 -1.71
CA THR A 64 10.65 -1.50 -1.86
C THR A 64 9.51 -2.38 -2.36
N VAL A 65 8.37 -2.32 -1.68
CA VAL A 65 7.10 -2.97 -2.08
C VAL A 65 6.15 -1.91 -2.63
N LEU A 66 5.66 -2.14 -3.84
CA LEU A 66 4.69 -1.26 -4.51
C LEU A 66 3.40 -2.02 -4.81
N VAL A 67 2.26 -1.35 -4.67
CA VAL A 67 0.98 -1.80 -5.23
C VAL A 67 0.44 -0.71 -6.15
N PRO A 68 -0.30 -1.02 -7.23
CA PRO A 68 -0.96 0.00 -8.04
C PRO A 68 -2.09 0.67 -7.24
N GLY A 69 -2.32 1.96 -7.47
CA GLY A 69 -3.54 2.62 -7.02
C GLY A 69 -4.69 2.44 -8.01
N ASN A 70 -5.69 3.30 -7.92
CA ASN A 70 -6.73 3.34 -8.93
C ASN A 70 -6.40 4.32 -10.09
N ASN A 71 -5.37 5.13 -9.95
CA ASN A 71 -4.90 6.05 -10.99
C ASN A 71 -3.90 5.43 -11.98
N GLU A 72 -3.44 4.22 -11.76
CA GLU A 72 -2.60 3.44 -12.67
C GLU A 72 -2.98 1.95 -12.63
N THR A 73 -2.72 1.23 -13.72
CA THR A 73 -2.92 -0.22 -13.77
C THR A 73 -1.69 -0.98 -13.25
N GLU A 74 -1.88 -2.26 -12.88
CA GLU A 74 -0.77 -3.14 -12.51
C GLU A 74 0.28 -3.23 -13.62
N ASP A 75 -0.14 -3.44 -14.87
CA ASP A 75 0.77 -3.59 -16.01
C ASP A 75 1.59 -2.31 -16.23
N ALA A 76 0.96 -1.13 -16.15
CA ALA A 76 1.65 0.15 -16.29
C ALA A 76 2.68 0.37 -15.16
N LEU A 77 2.33 0.04 -13.91
CA LEU A 77 3.25 0.15 -12.79
C LEU A 77 4.43 -0.83 -12.92
N ARG A 78 4.19 -2.07 -13.35
CA ARG A 78 5.26 -3.04 -13.61
C ARG A 78 6.20 -2.59 -14.73
N GLU A 79 5.66 -2.02 -15.80
CA GLU A 79 6.44 -1.47 -16.90
C GLU A 79 7.31 -0.28 -16.42
N ALA A 80 6.71 0.67 -15.70
CA ALA A 80 7.42 1.84 -15.18
C ALA A 80 8.54 1.45 -14.19
N ALA A 81 8.28 0.45 -13.33
CA ALA A 81 9.23 -0.02 -12.32
C ALA A 81 10.25 -1.05 -12.83
N ALA A 82 10.21 -1.48 -14.10
CA ALA A 82 11.03 -2.57 -14.62
C ALA A 82 12.55 -2.33 -14.49
N GLY A 83 12.99 -1.06 -14.47
CA GLY A 83 14.38 -0.66 -14.27
C GLY A 83 14.80 -0.46 -12.81
N TRP A 84 13.86 -0.50 -11.88
CA TRP A 84 14.11 -0.24 -10.46
C TRP A 84 14.34 -1.55 -9.70
N SER A 85 15.61 -1.94 -9.55
CA SER A 85 16.00 -3.26 -9.02
C SER A 85 15.59 -3.50 -7.56
N ALA A 86 15.41 -2.45 -6.76
CA ALA A 86 14.97 -2.56 -5.37
C ALA A 86 13.45 -2.72 -5.24
N ALA A 87 12.67 -2.46 -6.30
CA ALA A 87 11.21 -2.49 -6.24
C ALA A 87 10.63 -3.85 -6.62
N THR A 88 9.60 -4.26 -5.86
CA THR A 88 8.74 -5.40 -6.15
C THR A 88 7.29 -4.92 -6.23
N VAL A 89 6.66 -5.08 -7.40
CA VAL A 89 5.25 -4.74 -7.59
C VAL A 89 4.38 -5.94 -7.24
N LEU A 90 3.44 -5.74 -6.32
CA LEU A 90 2.50 -6.76 -5.85
C LEU A 90 1.05 -6.39 -6.20
N HIS A 91 0.27 -7.38 -6.68
CA HIS A 91 -1.17 -7.26 -6.86
C HIS A 91 -1.79 -8.67 -6.80
N GLY A 92 -2.40 -9.02 -5.68
CA GLY A 92 -2.87 -10.38 -5.38
C GLY A 92 -1.74 -11.39 -5.19
N GLY A 93 -0.58 -10.94 -4.71
CA GLY A 93 0.59 -11.77 -4.49
C GLY A 93 1.47 -11.23 -3.37
N GLY A 94 2.52 -11.97 -3.02
CA GLY A 94 3.41 -11.62 -1.92
C GLY A 94 4.89 -11.81 -2.23
N THR A 95 5.72 -11.29 -1.34
CA THR A 95 7.18 -11.45 -1.30
C THR A 95 7.65 -11.52 0.15
N THR A 96 8.85 -12.08 0.37
CA THR A 96 9.49 -12.10 1.69
C THR A 96 10.75 -11.23 1.63
N ILE A 97 10.87 -10.28 2.55
CA ILE A 97 12.02 -9.40 2.71
C ILE A 97 12.50 -9.54 4.16
N ASP A 98 13.76 -9.93 4.35
CA ASP A 98 14.40 -10.12 5.66
C ASP A 98 13.55 -10.95 6.66
N GLY A 99 12.92 -12.01 6.14
CA GLY A 99 12.08 -12.90 6.96
C GLY A 99 10.69 -12.38 7.30
N SER A 100 10.30 -11.21 6.81
CA SER A 100 8.95 -10.66 6.92
C SER A 100 8.18 -10.87 5.60
N ASP A 101 6.97 -11.40 5.69
CA ASP A 101 6.10 -11.59 4.53
C ASP A 101 5.31 -10.30 4.26
N PHE A 102 5.32 -9.86 3.00
CA PHE A 102 4.52 -8.76 2.47
C PHE A 102 3.54 -9.31 1.45
N TYR A 103 2.30 -8.88 1.53
CA TYR A 103 1.27 -9.22 0.56
C TYR A 103 0.58 -7.95 0.07
N GLY A 104 0.41 -7.80 -1.25
CA GLY A 104 -0.10 -6.57 -1.85
C GLY A 104 -1.38 -6.76 -2.65
N LEU A 105 -2.33 -5.83 -2.51
CA LEU A 105 -3.49 -5.69 -3.38
C LEU A 105 -3.73 -4.21 -3.66
N GLY A 106 -3.55 -3.82 -4.91
CA GLY A 106 -3.85 -2.47 -5.39
C GLY A 106 -5.29 -2.32 -5.89
N ALA A 107 -5.52 -1.28 -6.66
CA ALA A 107 -6.80 -0.86 -7.25
C ALA A 107 -7.76 -0.14 -6.30
N GLY A 108 -8.75 0.55 -6.85
CA GLY A 108 -9.93 1.00 -6.13
C GLY A 108 -10.81 -0.19 -5.75
N VAL A 109 -11.16 -0.33 -4.48
CA VAL A 109 -12.03 -1.40 -3.96
C VAL A 109 -12.96 -0.79 -2.91
N PRO A 110 -14.28 -0.89 -3.06
CA PRO A 110 -15.04 -1.42 -4.20
C PRO A 110 -14.96 -0.52 -5.45
N VAL A 111 -15.57 -0.97 -6.54
CA VAL A 111 -15.62 -0.23 -7.81
C VAL A 111 -16.04 1.22 -7.59
N THR A 112 -15.26 2.16 -8.10
CA THR A 112 -15.50 3.60 -8.02
C THR A 112 -16.48 4.07 -9.12
N PRO A 113 -17.03 5.30 -9.04
CA PRO A 113 -17.93 5.82 -10.06
C PRO A 113 -17.21 6.37 -11.31
N TRP A 114 -15.89 6.23 -11.44
CA TRP A 114 -15.09 6.83 -12.50
C TRP A 114 -14.69 5.81 -13.56
N ASP A 115 -15.04 6.05 -14.81
CA ASP A 115 -14.77 5.14 -15.93
C ASP A 115 -13.28 4.90 -16.21
N TRP A 116 -12.42 5.81 -15.78
CA TRP A 116 -10.97 5.70 -15.94
C TRP A 116 -10.29 4.93 -14.80
N SER A 117 -10.98 4.70 -13.69
CA SER A 117 -10.41 4.11 -12.48
C SER A 117 -10.05 2.63 -12.70
N PHE A 118 -8.88 2.23 -12.22
CA PHE A 118 -8.50 0.82 -12.14
C PHE A 118 -9.09 0.24 -10.86
N ASP A 119 -10.17 -0.51 -11.00
CA ASP A 119 -10.98 -0.98 -9.89
C ASP A 119 -11.13 -2.51 -9.85
N LEU A 120 -11.41 -3.02 -8.66
CA LEU A 120 -11.86 -4.38 -8.41
C LEU A 120 -13.19 -4.34 -7.65
N ASP A 121 -14.07 -5.29 -7.93
CA ASP A 121 -15.19 -5.57 -7.05
C ASP A 121 -14.74 -6.36 -5.80
N ASP A 122 -15.61 -6.39 -4.79
CA ASP A 122 -15.32 -7.08 -3.53
C ASP A 122 -15.06 -8.59 -3.70
N ASP A 123 -15.70 -9.25 -4.66
CA ASP A 123 -15.54 -10.70 -4.89
C ASP A 123 -14.16 -11.00 -5.53
N ALA A 124 -13.74 -10.18 -6.49
CA ALA A 124 -12.40 -10.27 -7.06
C ALA A 124 -11.32 -9.98 -6.01
N ALA A 125 -11.48 -8.93 -5.22
CA ALA A 125 -10.56 -8.60 -4.14
C ALA A 125 -10.46 -9.73 -3.10
N ALA A 126 -11.59 -10.32 -2.67
CA ALA A 126 -11.61 -11.45 -1.74
C ALA A 126 -10.87 -12.67 -2.32
N SER A 127 -11.09 -12.97 -3.62
CA SER A 127 -10.43 -14.07 -4.30
C SER A 127 -8.91 -13.89 -4.35
N MET A 128 -8.44 -12.69 -4.65
CA MET A 128 -7.01 -12.35 -4.69
C MET A 128 -6.36 -12.38 -3.30
N LEU A 129 -7.09 -12.02 -2.25
CA LEU A 129 -6.59 -12.06 -0.87
C LEU A 129 -6.64 -13.44 -0.22
N ALA A 130 -7.30 -14.42 -0.84
CA ALA A 130 -7.44 -15.78 -0.28
C ALA A 130 -6.09 -16.43 0.03
N SER A 131 -5.05 -16.14 -0.76
CA SER A 131 -3.69 -16.67 -0.58
C SER A 131 -2.79 -15.80 0.30
N CYS A 132 -3.30 -14.70 0.87
CA CYS A 132 -2.53 -13.88 1.80
C CYS A 132 -2.13 -14.73 3.03
N PRO A 133 -0.83 -14.78 3.38
CA PRO A 133 -0.39 -15.47 4.59
C PRO A 133 -0.90 -14.81 5.87
N GLU A 134 -1.12 -15.59 6.90
CA GLU A 134 -1.34 -15.05 8.23
C GLU A 134 -0.11 -14.26 8.68
N ASN A 135 -0.32 -13.23 9.49
CA ASN A 135 0.75 -12.41 10.08
C ASN A 135 1.67 -11.69 9.05
N ALA A 136 1.26 -11.55 7.79
CA ALA A 136 1.95 -10.74 6.79
C ALA A 136 1.80 -9.23 7.07
N VAL A 137 2.65 -8.41 6.44
CA VAL A 137 2.37 -6.98 6.22
C VAL A 137 1.48 -6.87 4.99
N LEU A 138 0.24 -6.44 5.18
CA LEU A 138 -0.74 -6.30 4.11
C LEU A 138 -0.71 -4.88 3.56
N VAL A 139 -0.31 -4.75 2.29
CA VAL A 139 -0.22 -3.49 1.57
C VAL A 139 -1.43 -3.37 0.64
N LEU A 140 -2.33 -2.47 0.95
CA LEU A 140 -3.55 -2.19 0.19
C LEU A 140 -3.47 -0.79 -0.41
N HIS A 141 -4.17 -0.55 -1.54
CA HIS A 141 -4.43 0.83 -1.95
C HIS A 141 -5.69 1.35 -1.27
N SER A 142 -6.81 0.66 -1.41
CA SER A 142 -8.08 1.05 -0.78
C SER A 142 -8.15 0.64 0.70
N PRO A 143 -8.85 1.42 1.55
CA PRO A 143 -9.03 1.09 2.96
C PRO A 143 -10.08 -0.01 3.18
N PRO A 144 -10.00 -0.75 4.30
CA PRO A 144 -11.07 -1.63 4.76
C PRO A 144 -12.27 -0.83 5.26
N ARG A 145 -13.48 -1.40 5.15
CA ARG A 145 -14.73 -0.77 5.57
C ARG A 145 -14.71 -0.36 7.04
N ASP A 146 -15.20 0.84 7.31
CA ASP A 146 -15.33 1.44 8.65
C ASP A 146 -13.98 1.70 9.38
N HIS A 147 -12.85 1.57 8.68
CA HIS A 147 -11.51 1.77 9.23
C HIS A 147 -10.65 2.66 8.34
N CYS A 148 -10.44 3.91 8.76
CA CYS A 148 -9.64 4.90 8.02
C CYS A 148 -10.15 5.17 6.59
N ASP A 149 -11.45 5.08 6.37
CA ASP A 149 -12.11 5.11 5.06
C ASP A 149 -13.18 6.20 4.94
N SER A 150 -13.28 7.11 5.89
CA SER A 150 -14.32 8.14 5.88
C SER A 150 -13.86 9.41 5.17
N ASN A 151 -14.79 10.04 4.45
CA ASN A 151 -14.59 11.40 3.98
C ASN A 151 -14.96 12.44 5.06
N GLY A 152 -14.71 13.71 4.80
CA GLY A 152 -15.01 14.79 5.73
C GLY A 152 -16.50 14.96 6.12
N SER A 153 -17.43 14.25 5.44
CA SER A 153 -18.85 14.21 5.79
C SER A 153 -19.24 12.99 6.65
N GLY A 154 -18.30 12.13 7.00
CA GLY A 154 -18.52 10.92 7.78
C GLY A 154 -19.11 9.74 6.97
N MET A 155 -19.09 9.81 5.64
CA MET A 155 -19.41 8.65 4.80
C MET A 155 -18.20 7.73 4.68
N HIS A 156 -18.45 6.42 4.71
CA HIS A 156 -17.46 5.37 4.60
C HIS A 156 -17.42 4.78 3.19
N PHE A 157 -16.22 4.67 2.61
CA PHE A 157 -16.00 4.22 1.24
C PHE A 157 -15.15 2.95 1.14
N GLY A 158 -14.67 2.43 2.27
CA GLY A 158 -13.84 1.23 2.31
C GLY A 158 -14.58 -0.04 1.91
N SER A 159 -13.80 -1.08 1.63
CA SER A 159 -14.26 -2.38 1.15
C SER A 159 -14.60 -3.34 2.30
N PRO A 160 -15.81 -3.91 2.32
CA PRO A 160 -16.15 -5.02 3.21
C PRO A 160 -15.30 -6.28 3.00
N ALA A 161 -14.83 -6.54 1.76
CA ALA A 161 -13.97 -7.67 1.48
C ALA A 161 -12.59 -7.51 2.10
N LEU A 162 -12.02 -6.30 2.04
CA LEU A 162 -10.74 -5.98 2.67
C LEU A 162 -10.83 -6.09 4.20
N GLN A 163 -11.92 -5.61 4.81
CA GLN A 163 -12.17 -5.77 6.24
C GLN A 163 -12.18 -7.24 6.64
N ARG A 164 -12.99 -8.07 5.95
CA ARG A 164 -13.07 -9.51 6.23
C ARG A 164 -11.73 -10.23 6.07
N ALA A 165 -10.96 -9.89 5.03
CA ALA A 165 -9.65 -10.48 4.81
C ALA A 165 -8.69 -10.17 5.97
N ILE A 166 -8.71 -8.94 6.51
CA ILE A 166 -7.91 -8.57 7.68
C ILE A 166 -8.37 -9.33 8.92
N GLU A 167 -9.68 -9.48 9.14
CA GLU A 167 -10.22 -10.26 10.25
C GLU A 167 -9.79 -11.73 10.19
N GLU A 168 -9.85 -12.35 9.01
CA GLU A 168 -9.55 -13.76 8.78
C GLU A 168 -8.05 -14.07 8.81
N LYS A 169 -7.23 -13.20 8.20
CA LYS A 169 -5.78 -13.43 8.04
C LYS A 169 -4.95 -12.88 9.18
N SER A 170 -5.51 -11.96 9.97
CA SER A 170 -4.83 -11.31 11.10
C SER A 170 -3.42 -10.85 10.74
N PRO A 171 -3.21 -10.04 9.68
CA PRO A 171 -1.90 -9.53 9.34
C PRO A 171 -1.31 -8.73 10.51
N ARG A 172 0.02 -8.67 10.62
CA ARG A 172 0.68 -7.91 11.69
C ARG A 172 0.54 -6.39 11.52
N LEU A 173 0.24 -5.95 10.29
CA LEU A 173 -0.02 -4.56 9.89
C LEU A 173 -0.83 -4.56 8.60
N ALA A 174 -1.78 -3.64 8.46
CA ALA A 174 -2.39 -3.27 7.20
C ALA A 174 -2.18 -1.78 6.93
N VAL A 175 -1.70 -1.43 5.74
CA VAL A 175 -1.55 -0.04 5.29
C VAL A 175 -2.39 0.20 4.05
N CYS A 176 -2.90 1.42 3.90
CA CYS A 176 -3.73 1.84 2.76
C CYS A 176 -3.56 3.34 2.46
N GLY A 177 -4.23 3.82 1.41
CA GLY A 177 -4.35 5.22 1.01
C GLY A 177 -5.75 5.54 0.50
N HIS A 178 -5.85 6.07 -0.74
CA HIS A 178 -7.06 6.28 -1.54
C HIS A 178 -8.03 7.34 -0.98
N ILE A 179 -8.42 7.30 0.28
CA ILE A 179 -9.33 8.27 0.89
C ILE A 179 -8.51 9.38 1.55
N HIS A 180 -8.32 10.48 0.81
CA HIS A 180 -7.41 11.55 1.18
C HIS A 180 -7.78 12.23 2.50
N GLU A 181 -9.07 12.38 2.79
CA GLU A 181 -9.54 12.97 4.05
C GLU A 181 -9.20 12.10 5.28
N SER A 182 -8.81 10.85 5.04
CA SER A 182 -8.37 9.92 6.09
C SER A 182 -6.85 9.76 6.20
N TRP A 183 -6.04 10.53 5.47
CA TRP A 183 -4.58 10.46 5.60
C TRP A 183 -4.13 10.69 7.05
N GLY A 184 -3.25 9.82 7.52
CA GLY A 184 -2.76 9.81 8.89
C GLY A 184 -3.71 9.17 9.90
N CYS A 185 -4.86 8.66 9.46
CA CYS A 185 -5.77 7.91 10.33
C CYS A 185 -5.13 6.59 10.76
N GLU A 186 -5.31 6.25 12.04
CA GLU A 186 -4.95 4.98 12.63
C GLU A 186 -6.20 4.31 13.22
N SER A 187 -6.36 3.02 12.96
CA SER A 187 -7.45 2.19 13.45
C SER A 187 -6.97 0.78 13.76
N GLN A 188 -7.85 -0.12 14.17
CA GLN A 188 -7.51 -1.49 14.49
C GLN A 188 -8.66 -2.43 14.12
N ILE A 189 -8.33 -3.58 13.50
CA ILE A 189 -9.26 -4.69 13.22
C ILE A 189 -8.72 -5.93 13.94
N GLY A 190 -9.45 -6.40 14.96
CA GLY A 190 -8.94 -7.46 15.83
C GLY A 190 -7.62 -7.03 16.49
N THR A 191 -6.52 -7.73 16.20
CA THR A 191 -5.17 -7.37 16.65
C THR A 191 -4.36 -6.61 15.61
N THR A 192 -4.87 -6.45 14.39
CA THR A 192 -4.18 -5.80 13.28
C THR A 192 -4.30 -4.29 13.33
N PRO A 193 -3.21 -3.52 13.46
CA PRO A 193 -3.23 -2.09 13.25
C PRO A 193 -3.48 -1.78 11.77
N VAL A 194 -4.33 -0.79 11.50
CA VAL A 194 -4.67 -0.28 10.17
C VAL A 194 -4.24 1.18 10.08
N ARG A 195 -3.55 1.57 9.01
CA ARG A 195 -3.09 2.94 8.80
C ARG A 195 -3.38 3.42 7.39
N ASN A 196 -4.06 4.56 7.27
CA ASN A 196 -4.15 5.29 6.01
C ASN A 196 -2.98 6.28 5.93
N LEU A 197 -2.16 6.18 4.89
CA LEU A 197 -0.82 6.76 4.83
C LEU A 197 -0.81 8.23 4.39
N GLY A 198 -1.04 8.47 3.11
CA GLY A 198 -0.80 9.76 2.44
C GLY A 198 0.63 9.92 1.94
N PRO A 199 0.95 11.07 1.27
CA PRO A 199 2.19 11.21 0.48
C PRO A 199 3.46 11.50 1.29
N LYS A 200 3.36 11.97 2.54
CA LYS A 200 4.52 12.53 3.28
C LYS A 200 5.50 11.52 3.85
N GLY A 201 5.19 10.23 3.75
CA GLY A 201 5.96 9.20 4.41
C GLY A 201 5.63 9.04 5.90
N THR A 202 5.32 7.82 6.29
CA THR A 202 4.98 7.42 7.67
C THR A 202 5.99 6.39 8.13
N TRP A 203 6.63 6.64 9.27
CA TRP A 203 7.51 5.68 9.92
C TRP A 203 6.70 4.68 10.74
N ILE A 204 6.98 3.39 10.56
CA ILE A 204 6.33 2.29 11.29
C ILE A 204 7.40 1.32 11.76
N GLU A 205 7.38 0.95 13.03
CA GLU A 205 8.22 -0.11 13.60
C GLU A 205 7.38 -1.37 13.82
N LEU A 206 7.87 -2.52 13.36
CA LEU A 206 7.20 -3.84 13.49
C LEU A 206 7.87 -4.69 14.56
#